data_a34d85b1ae391114e462d90d5aea2e59
#
_entry.id   a34d85b1ae391114e462d90d5aea2e59
#
_cell.length_a   1.000
_cell.length_b   1.000
_cell.length_c   1.000
_cell.angle_alpha   90.00
_cell.angle_beta   90.00
_cell.angle_gamma   90.00
#
_symmetry.space_group_name_H-M   'P 1'
#
loop_
_entity.id
_entity.type
_entity.pdbx_description
1 polymer ?
#
loop_
_entity_poly.entity_id
_entity_poly.type
_entity_poly.pdbx_seq_one_letter_code
_entity_poly.pdbx_strand_id
1 'polypeptide(L)'
;MIYLIESGNFYKIGFTENLKSRMKQYATHNPDCKLIDSFEGYIEDEKQLHELCKEFNHSSEWFNKDKRILEVFQEYKNSDTVALNKKIKSLEQRVNELTRSVGMLNDRYENLTTTINKTTNNESDLITLCKRIVEWEERTLSRLDILENILSEKYK
;
A
#
# COMPACT_ATOMS: atom_id res chain seq x y z
N MET A 1 -7.55 4.97 -7.79
CA MET A 1 -8.94 5.14 -8.26
C MET A 1 -9.32 3.98 -9.16
N ILE A 2 -10.37 3.26 -8.78
CA ILE A 2 -11.06 2.31 -9.67
C ILE A 2 -12.09 3.08 -10.46
N TYR A 3 -12.25 2.76 -11.73
CA TYR A 3 -13.23 3.39 -12.61
C TYR A 3 -13.96 2.36 -13.48
N LEU A 4 -15.20 2.66 -13.78
CA LEU A 4 -16.05 1.95 -14.71
C LEU A 4 -16.43 2.90 -15.84
N ILE A 5 -16.06 2.54 -17.07
CA ILE A 5 -16.45 3.28 -18.27
C ILE A 5 -17.29 2.42 -19.21
N GLU A 6 -18.14 3.09 -19.96
CA GLU A 6 -18.93 2.52 -21.04
C GLU A 6 -18.38 2.98 -22.39
N SER A 7 -18.29 2.07 -23.35
CA SER A 7 -17.99 2.36 -24.74
C SER A 7 -18.76 1.39 -25.65
N GLY A 8 -19.74 1.91 -26.36
CA GLY A 8 -20.62 1.10 -27.20
C GLY A 8 -21.30 -0.03 -26.43
N ASN A 9 -21.05 -1.27 -26.82
CA ASN A 9 -21.62 -2.47 -26.21
C ASN A 9 -20.74 -3.07 -25.12
N PHE A 10 -19.78 -2.31 -24.58
CA PHE A 10 -18.83 -2.80 -23.61
C PHE A 10 -18.76 -1.91 -22.39
N TYR A 11 -18.42 -2.54 -21.26
CA TYR A 11 -17.90 -1.88 -20.08
C TYR A 11 -16.41 -2.20 -19.92
N LYS A 12 -15.68 -1.27 -19.30
CA LYS A 12 -14.31 -1.49 -18.89
C LYS A 12 -14.17 -1.11 -17.43
N ILE A 13 -13.56 -1.99 -16.66
CA ILE A 13 -13.13 -1.73 -15.29
C ILE A 13 -11.61 -1.55 -15.31
N GLY A 14 -11.10 -0.52 -14.65
CA GLY A 14 -9.67 -0.26 -14.63
C GLY A 14 -9.23 0.53 -13.40
N PHE A 15 -7.92 0.51 -13.14
CA PHE A 15 -7.27 1.30 -12.11
C PHE A 15 -6.47 2.45 -12.72
N THR A 16 -6.42 3.56 -12.02
CA THR A 16 -5.54 4.69 -12.34
C THR A 16 -5.23 5.51 -11.09
N GLU A 17 -4.05 6.08 -11.03
CA GLU A 17 -3.69 7.07 -10.01
C GLU A 17 -4.31 8.44 -10.29
N ASN A 18 -4.55 8.77 -11.56
CA ASN A 18 -5.13 10.04 -11.98
C ASN A 18 -6.29 9.85 -12.96
N LEU A 19 -7.50 9.81 -12.41
CA LEU A 19 -8.73 9.60 -13.17
C LEU A 19 -8.94 10.69 -14.24
N LYS A 20 -8.69 11.96 -13.89
CA LYS A 20 -8.87 13.08 -14.82
C LYS A 20 -7.99 12.94 -16.05
N SER A 21 -6.72 12.60 -15.86
CA SER A 21 -5.77 12.37 -16.96
C SER A 21 -6.19 11.16 -17.80
N ARG A 22 -6.61 10.08 -17.15
CA ARG A 22 -7.06 8.86 -17.82
C ARG A 22 -8.30 9.10 -18.68
N MET A 23 -9.30 9.82 -18.16
CA MET A 23 -10.52 10.16 -18.93
C MET A 23 -10.21 11.05 -20.14
N LYS A 24 -9.26 11.99 -19.99
CA LYS A 24 -8.82 12.81 -21.13
C LYS A 24 -8.16 11.97 -22.23
N GLN A 25 -7.38 10.96 -21.88
CA GLN A 25 -6.81 10.01 -22.86
C GLN A 25 -7.89 9.24 -23.61
N TYR A 26 -8.91 8.74 -22.89
CA TYR A 26 -10.03 8.06 -23.53
C TYR A 26 -10.78 8.99 -24.49
N ALA A 27 -11.11 10.19 -24.08
CA ALA A 27 -11.81 11.16 -24.93
C ALA A 27 -11.06 11.46 -26.23
N THR A 28 -9.71 11.36 -26.24
CA THR A 28 -8.91 11.57 -27.44
C THR A 28 -8.93 10.38 -28.40
N HIS A 29 -8.95 9.14 -27.86
CA HIS A 29 -8.83 7.93 -28.68
C HIS A 29 -10.20 7.27 -28.95
N ASN A 30 -11.16 7.49 -28.07
CA ASN A 30 -12.52 6.95 -28.20
C ASN A 30 -13.53 7.93 -27.57
N PRO A 31 -14.07 8.86 -28.35
CA PRO A 31 -14.98 9.91 -27.85
C PRO A 31 -16.29 9.36 -27.30
N ASP A 32 -16.65 8.11 -27.64
CA ASP A 32 -17.87 7.47 -27.12
C ASP A 32 -17.71 6.87 -25.71
N CYS A 33 -16.49 6.91 -25.16
CA CYS A 33 -16.23 6.48 -23.79
C CYS A 33 -16.87 7.42 -22.79
N LYS A 34 -17.70 6.88 -21.91
CA LYS A 34 -18.36 7.60 -20.81
C LYS A 34 -17.95 7.01 -19.49
N LEU A 35 -17.53 7.86 -18.56
CA LEU A 35 -17.35 7.47 -17.17
C LEU A 35 -18.74 7.22 -16.56
N ILE A 36 -18.96 6.01 -16.06
CA ILE A 36 -20.21 5.60 -15.40
C ILE A 36 -20.08 5.84 -13.90
N ASP A 37 -18.99 5.34 -13.29
CA ASP A 37 -18.74 5.49 -11.86
C ASP A 37 -17.24 5.33 -11.52
N SER A 38 -16.87 5.73 -10.31
CA SER A 38 -15.51 5.54 -9.79
C SER A 38 -15.50 5.58 -8.26
N PHE A 39 -14.49 4.97 -7.66
CA PHE A 39 -14.23 5.05 -6.22
C PHE A 39 -12.73 4.99 -5.92
N GLU A 40 -12.36 5.40 -4.72
CA GLU A 40 -10.99 5.24 -4.24
C GLU A 40 -10.69 3.77 -3.94
N GLY A 41 -9.77 3.20 -4.68
CA GLY A 41 -9.35 1.82 -4.55
C GLY A 41 -7.95 1.63 -5.11
N TYR A 42 -7.48 0.40 -5.03
CA TYR A 42 -6.14 -0.04 -5.42
C TYR A 42 -6.23 -1.05 -6.58
N ILE A 43 -5.09 -1.45 -7.09
CA ILE A 43 -5.03 -2.42 -8.19
C ILE A 43 -5.55 -3.82 -7.77
N GLU A 44 -5.51 -4.12 -6.48
CA GLU A 44 -6.09 -5.32 -5.90
C GLU A 44 -7.62 -5.34 -6.06
N ASP A 45 -8.27 -4.18 -5.91
CA ASP A 45 -9.72 -4.02 -6.09
C ASP A 45 -10.12 -4.22 -7.56
N GLU A 46 -9.30 -3.72 -8.50
CA GLU A 46 -9.50 -3.98 -9.94
C GLU A 46 -9.47 -5.49 -10.25
N LYS A 47 -8.47 -6.20 -9.72
CA LYS A 47 -8.33 -7.65 -9.95
C LYS A 47 -9.52 -8.43 -9.40
N GLN A 48 -10.02 -8.05 -8.21
CA GLN A 48 -11.17 -8.69 -7.61
C GLN A 48 -12.45 -8.43 -8.41
N LEU A 49 -12.66 -7.20 -8.87
CA LEU A 49 -13.78 -6.86 -9.74
C LEU A 49 -13.72 -7.62 -11.07
N HIS A 50 -12.53 -7.78 -11.66
CA HIS A 50 -12.36 -8.58 -12.86
C HIS A 50 -12.73 -10.04 -12.62
N GLU A 51 -12.35 -10.61 -11.48
CA GLU A 51 -12.71 -11.99 -11.14
C GLU A 51 -14.23 -12.13 -10.92
N LEU A 52 -14.86 -11.17 -10.25
CA LEU A 52 -16.32 -11.18 -10.05
C LEU A 52 -17.09 -11.00 -11.36
N CYS A 53 -16.54 -10.29 -12.33
CA CYS A 53 -17.16 -10.03 -13.62
C CYS A 53 -16.68 -10.98 -14.73
N LYS A 54 -15.90 -12.01 -14.43
CA LYS A 54 -15.23 -12.85 -15.44
C LYS A 54 -16.17 -13.52 -16.43
N GLU A 55 -17.39 -13.86 -16.03
CA GLU A 55 -18.39 -14.46 -16.94
C GLU A 55 -18.81 -13.54 -18.09
N PHE A 56 -18.64 -12.21 -17.91
CA PHE A 56 -18.94 -11.19 -18.92
C PHE A 56 -17.70 -10.77 -19.73
N ASN A 57 -16.52 -11.35 -19.44
CA ASN A 57 -15.28 -10.93 -20.06
C ASN A 57 -15.35 -11.11 -21.58
N HIS A 58 -15.03 -10.04 -22.29
CA HIS A 58 -14.91 -10.04 -23.74
C HIS A 58 -13.44 -10.15 -24.16
N SER A 59 -12.59 -9.27 -23.62
CA SER A 59 -11.17 -9.23 -23.97
C SER A 59 -10.43 -8.36 -22.95
N SER A 60 -9.37 -8.89 -22.31
CA SER A 60 -8.56 -8.19 -21.34
C SER A 60 -9.41 -7.53 -20.23
N GLU A 61 -9.47 -6.19 -20.17
CA GLU A 61 -10.21 -5.41 -19.16
C GLU A 61 -11.61 -4.97 -19.65
N TRP A 62 -12.06 -5.50 -20.81
CA TRP A 62 -13.35 -5.20 -21.41
C TRP A 62 -14.35 -6.32 -21.18
N PHE A 63 -15.57 -5.95 -20.86
CA PHE A 63 -16.67 -6.85 -20.54
C PHE A 63 -17.86 -6.56 -21.45
N ASN A 64 -18.58 -7.58 -21.88
CA ASN A 64 -19.84 -7.41 -22.59
C ASN A 64 -20.83 -6.67 -21.70
N LYS A 65 -21.55 -5.70 -22.27
CA LYS A 65 -22.48 -4.86 -21.53
C LYS A 65 -23.62 -5.66 -20.94
N ASP A 66 -23.63 -5.75 -19.61
CA ASP A 66 -24.68 -6.38 -18.80
C ASP A 66 -24.92 -5.55 -17.54
N LYS A 67 -26.17 -5.36 -17.15
CA LYS A 67 -26.52 -4.57 -15.95
C LYS A 67 -25.96 -5.15 -14.66
N ARG A 68 -25.74 -6.47 -14.62
CA ARG A 68 -25.12 -7.14 -13.45
C ARG A 68 -23.73 -6.62 -13.14
N ILE A 69 -22.98 -6.16 -14.14
CA ILE A 69 -21.67 -5.53 -13.93
C ILE A 69 -21.81 -4.23 -13.12
N LEU A 70 -22.86 -3.45 -13.39
CA LEU A 70 -23.15 -2.24 -12.62
C LEU A 70 -23.52 -2.57 -11.17
N GLU A 71 -24.34 -3.60 -10.99
CA GLU A 71 -24.75 -4.10 -9.67
C GLU A 71 -23.53 -4.58 -8.87
N VAL A 72 -22.70 -5.45 -9.46
CA VAL A 72 -21.44 -5.94 -8.86
C VAL A 72 -20.49 -4.80 -8.51
N PHE A 73 -20.34 -3.81 -9.41
CA PHE A 73 -19.47 -2.67 -9.16
C PHE A 73 -19.95 -1.83 -7.97
N GLN A 74 -21.26 -1.59 -7.86
CA GLN A 74 -21.86 -0.85 -6.76
C GLN A 74 -21.79 -1.61 -5.43
N GLU A 75 -22.08 -2.88 -5.43
CA GLU A 75 -21.98 -3.74 -4.25
C GLU A 75 -20.53 -3.79 -3.74
N TYR A 76 -19.57 -3.97 -4.65
CA TYR A 76 -18.16 -3.97 -4.31
C TYR A 76 -17.70 -2.63 -3.73
N LYS A 77 -18.06 -1.51 -4.39
CA LYS A 77 -17.76 -0.15 -3.93
C LYS A 77 -18.22 0.12 -2.50
N ASN A 78 -19.38 -0.43 -2.13
CA ASN A 78 -19.99 -0.25 -0.82
C ASN A 78 -19.62 -1.34 0.19
N SER A 79 -18.77 -2.29 -0.20
CA SER A 79 -18.38 -3.42 0.64
C SER A 79 -17.34 -3.03 1.69
N ASP A 80 -17.29 -3.79 2.78
CA ASP A 80 -16.24 -3.70 3.79
C ASP A 80 -14.85 -4.03 3.23
N THR A 81 -14.79 -4.77 2.11
CA THR A 81 -13.55 -5.13 1.42
C THR A 81 -12.75 -3.90 1.00
N VAL A 82 -13.40 -2.90 0.42
CA VAL A 82 -12.74 -1.64 0.03
C VAL A 82 -12.18 -0.90 1.24
N ALA A 83 -12.94 -0.84 2.33
CA ALA A 83 -12.48 -0.22 3.58
C ALA A 83 -11.29 -0.99 4.19
N LEU A 84 -11.34 -2.31 4.15
CA LEU A 84 -10.28 -3.19 4.63
C LEU A 84 -9.01 -3.05 3.80
N ASN A 85 -9.12 -3.03 2.48
CA ASN A 85 -7.98 -2.84 1.57
C ASN A 85 -7.28 -1.49 1.81
N LYS A 86 -8.04 -0.41 2.06
CA LYS A 86 -7.47 0.89 2.47
C LYS A 86 -6.69 0.79 3.78
N LYS A 87 -7.22 0.09 4.77
CA LYS A 87 -6.56 -0.11 6.07
C LYS A 87 -5.28 -0.93 5.91
N ILE A 88 -5.32 -2.02 5.14
CA ILE A 88 -4.14 -2.84 4.82
C ILE A 88 -3.05 -1.98 4.18
N LYS A 89 -3.37 -1.18 3.17
CA LYS A 89 -2.38 -0.34 2.47
C LYS A 89 -1.74 0.70 3.40
N SER A 90 -2.53 1.31 4.27
CA SER A 90 -2.03 2.24 5.29
C SER A 90 -1.06 1.55 6.27
N LEU A 91 -1.37 0.32 6.68
CA LEU A 91 -0.49 -0.46 7.56
C LEU A 91 0.81 -0.86 6.85
N GLU A 92 0.75 -1.28 5.59
CA GLU A 92 1.94 -1.59 4.79
C GLU A 92 2.89 -0.38 4.68
N GLN A 93 2.35 0.83 4.46
CA GLN A 93 3.16 2.05 4.44
C GLN A 93 3.85 2.29 5.78
N ARG A 94 3.13 2.15 6.90
CA ARG A 94 3.70 2.30 8.25
C ARG A 94 4.77 1.26 8.53
N VAL A 95 4.55 0.01 8.13
CA VAL A 95 5.56 -1.07 8.25
C VAL A 95 6.83 -0.71 7.46
N ASN A 96 6.68 -0.22 6.22
CA ASN A 96 7.83 0.19 5.40
C ASN A 96 8.61 1.37 6.01
N GLU A 97 7.93 2.35 6.58
CA GLU A 97 8.55 3.48 7.29
C GLU A 97 9.32 3.01 8.53
N LEU A 98 8.74 2.11 9.31
CA LEU A 98 9.38 1.53 10.48
C LEU A 98 10.59 0.67 10.10
N THR A 99 10.49 -0.13 9.06
CA THR A 99 11.60 -0.93 8.53
C THR A 99 12.78 -0.05 8.12
N ARG A 100 12.49 1.07 7.45
CA ARG A 100 13.53 2.08 7.10
C ARG A 100 14.17 2.69 8.34
N SER A 101 13.37 3.01 9.36
CA SER A 101 13.87 3.57 10.61
C SER A 101 14.77 2.59 11.37
N VAL A 102 14.40 1.31 11.39
CA VAL A 102 15.22 0.23 11.97
C VAL A 102 16.55 0.10 11.20
N GLY A 103 16.51 0.15 9.87
CA GLY A 103 17.74 0.16 9.04
C GLY A 103 18.69 1.29 9.42
N MET A 104 18.19 2.52 9.50
CA MET A 104 19.01 3.68 9.91
C MET A 104 19.58 3.56 11.32
N LEU A 105 18.85 2.92 12.24
CA LEU A 105 19.33 2.67 13.59
C LEU A 105 20.45 1.61 13.61
N ASN A 106 20.32 0.57 12.79
CA ASN A 106 21.34 -0.44 12.65
C ASN A 106 22.65 0.13 12.09
N ASP A 107 22.56 0.99 11.06
CA ASP A 107 23.73 1.68 10.49
C ASP A 107 24.44 2.56 11.55
N ARG A 108 23.68 3.23 12.41
CA ARG A 108 24.23 4.00 13.54
C ARG A 108 24.91 3.11 14.56
N TYR A 109 24.32 1.95 14.86
CA TYR A 109 24.92 0.96 15.76
C TYR A 109 26.26 0.45 15.23
N GLU A 110 26.33 0.07 13.96
CA GLU A 110 27.58 -0.39 13.34
C GLU A 110 28.66 0.70 13.35
N ASN A 111 28.28 1.96 13.07
CA ASN A 111 29.18 3.10 13.14
C ASN A 111 29.71 3.34 14.58
N LEU A 112 28.84 3.23 15.59
CA LEU A 112 29.23 3.35 17.00
C LEU A 112 30.15 2.21 17.41
N THR A 113 29.84 0.98 17.03
CA THR A 113 30.68 -0.20 17.29
C THR A 113 32.06 -0.06 16.66
N THR A 114 32.10 0.46 15.43
CA THR A 114 33.38 0.73 14.73
C THR A 114 34.18 1.83 15.44
N THR A 115 33.49 2.86 15.95
CA THR A 115 34.13 3.95 16.70
C THR A 115 34.68 3.46 18.04
N ILE A 116 33.94 2.62 18.75
CA ILE A 116 34.41 1.96 20.01
C ILE A 116 35.68 1.17 19.74
N ASN A 117 35.67 0.32 18.72
CA ASN A 117 36.83 -0.52 18.37
C ASN A 117 38.07 0.30 17.97
N LYS A 118 37.89 1.55 17.50
CA LYS A 118 39.00 2.48 17.19
C LYS A 118 39.50 3.27 18.40
N THR A 119 38.64 3.45 19.45
CA THR A 119 38.92 4.35 20.60
C THR A 119 39.39 3.58 21.84
N THR A 120 39.63 2.27 21.77
CA THR A 120 39.92 1.36 22.90
C THR A 120 41.19 1.69 23.74
N ASN A 121 41.78 2.87 23.56
CA ASN A 121 42.96 3.27 24.36
C ASN A 121 42.68 4.26 25.52
N ASN A 122 41.43 4.68 25.76
CA ASN A 122 41.08 5.59 26.85
C ASN A 122 39.88 5.09 27.68
N GLU A 123 40.13 4.67 28.92
CA GLU A 123 39.14 4.09 29.84
C GLU A 123 37.92 5.01 30.11
N SER A 124 38.12 6.32 30.16
CA SER A 124 37.01 7.28 30.42
C SER A 124 36.04 7.42 29.25
N ASP A 125 36.53 7.33 28.01
CA ASP A 125 35.72 7.38 26.80
C ASP A 125 34.93 6.10 26.60
N LEU A 126 35.49 4.95 27.04
CA LEU A 126 34.84 3.64 27.02
C LEU A 126 33.57 3.62 27.89
N ILE A 127 33.63 4.17 29.10
CA ILE A 127 32.49 4.24 30.03
C ILE A 127 31.36 5.09 29.43
N THR A 128 31.70 6.21 28.83
CA THR A 128 30.72 7.12 28.19
C THR A 128 30.06 6.46 26.97
N LEU A 129 30.81 5.73 26.16
CA LEU A 129 30.32 5.00 25.00
C LEU A 129 29.43 3.81 25.40
N CYS A 130 29.80 3.05 26.44
CA CYS A 130 28.98 1.98 26.98
C CYS A 130 27.61 2.50 27.45
N LYS A 131 27.56 3.63 28.16
CA LYS A 131 26.28 4.24 28.56
C LYS A 131 25.40 4.57 27.38
N ARG A 132 25.97 5.15 26.31
CA ARG A 132 25.21 5.50 25.09
C ARG A 132 24.71 4.25 24.33
N ILE A 133 25.43 3.13 24.39
CA ILE A 133 24.98 1.86 23.79
C ILE A 133 23.79 1.30 24.57
N VAL A 134 23.84 1.28 25.89
CA VAL A 134 22.73 0.80 26.73
C VAL A 134 21.47 1.63 26.46
N GLU A 135 21.59 2.96 26.46
CA GLU A 135 20.45 3.83 26.13
C GLU A 135 19.90 3.60 24.73
N TRP A 136 20.74 3.24 23.77
CA TRP A 136 20.33 2.95 22.41
C TRP A 136 19.62 1.58 22.32
N GLU A 137 20.12 0.55 23.01
CA GLU A 137 19.47 -0.77 23.10
C GLU A 137 18.08 -0.68 23.72
N GLU A 138 17.93 0.07 24.80
CA GLU A 138 16.62 0.29 25.46
C GLU A 138 15.61 0.94 24.50
N ARG A 139 16.03 1.95 23.73
CA ARG A 139 15.16 2.60 22.73
C ARG A 139 14.82 1.69 21.57
N THR A 140 15.72 0.80 21.17
CA THR A 140 15.52 -0.13 20.06
C THR A 140 14.56 -1.25 20.46
N LEU A 141 14.72 -1.81 21.65
CA LEU A 141 13.81 -2.79 22.22
C LEU A 141 12.38 -2.23 22.35
N SER A 142 12.23 -1.02 22.90
CA SER A 142 10.92 -0.37 22.99
C SER A 142 10.23 -0.19 21.62
N ARG A 143 10.99 0.02 20.55
CA ARG A 143 10.43 0.12 19.18
C ARG A 143 10.07 -1.24 18.60
N LEU A 144 10.83 -2.29 18.92
CA LEU A 144 10.50 -3.66 18.52
C LEU A 144 9.22 -4.14 19.22
N ASP A 145 9.04 -3.84 20.51
CA ASP A 145 7.81 -4.14 21.25
C ASP A 145 6.58 -3.46 20.59
N ILE A 146 6.73 -2.21 20.14
CA ILE A 146 5.67 -1.51 19.41
C ILE A 146 5.35 -2.22 18.09
N LEU A 147 6.38 -2.67 17.35
CA LEU A 147 6.21 -3.41 16.09
C LEU A 147 5.53 -4.76 16.31
N GLU A 148 5.92 -5.51 17.34
CA GLU A 148 5.30 -6.79 17.71
C GLU A 148 3.83 -6.60 18.08
N ASN A 149 3.50 -5.55 18.83
CA ASN A 149 2.12 -5.22 19.18
C ASN A 149 1.28 -4.88 17.92
N ILE A 150 1.82 -4.07 17.01
CA ILE A 150 1.14 -3.73 15.75
C ILE A 150 0.92 -4.99 14.89
N LEU A 151 1.92 -5.89 14.82
CA LEU A 151 1.80 -7.13 14.07
C LEU A 151 0.79 -8.09 14.73
N SER A 152 0.78 -8.19 16.06
CA SER A 152 -0.17 -9.06 16.79
C SER A 152 -1.62 -8.61 16.66
N GLU A 153 -1.87 -7.29 16.56
CA GLU A 153 -3.20 -6.75 16.27
C GLU A 153 -3.67 -7.02 14.84
N LYS A 154 -2.74 -7.22 13.91
CA LYS A 154 -3.05 -7.50 12.50
C LYS A 154 -3.51 -8.94 12.25
N TYR A 155 -3.12 -9.87 13.12
CA TYR A 155 -3.40 -11.32 12.95
C TYR A 155 -4.43 -11.87 13.95
N LYS A 156 -5.10 -11.01 14.69
CA LYS A 156 -6.33 -11.31 15.45
C LYS A 156 -7.56 -10.87 14.66
#